data_7614aed7664a395f9337d1efb88a3960
#
_entry.id   7614aed7664a395f9337d1efb88a3960
#
_cell.length_a   1.000
_cell.length_b   1.000
_cell.length_c   1.000
_cell.angle_alpha   90.00
_cell.angle_beta   90.00
_cell.angle_gamma   90.00
#
_symmetry.space_group_name_H-M   'P 1'
#
loop_
_entity.id
_entity.type
_entity.pdbx_description
1 polymer ?
#
loop_
_entity_poly.entity_id
_entity_poly.type
_entity_poly.pdbx_seq_one_letter_code
_entity_poly.pdbx_strand_id
1 'polypeptide(L)'
;MSDGEQISQPALQQQADPESSPGPILSQALRVLRPKSRNLLDGFVDIGDFKTRPAGTIDFRQVWARASSRLTPYCFDATKERVVFVEARDPVDLTEDHPFFYEAQRRHAGMLYAVPYAGVVALAEEMRAAWRDTPIVFLHSTGRCGSTLLCRLLGDAAATVSVSEPDFYSQLVLLRDDAGPAAEARLSAVTAACTRLLVAQLRETHPAAQSVVIKLRGMAVFAADLMARDLPEARNLFLYRNAIDTVDSFFAMMLRVPVMRLARKVRLETLVLRLVALMNPMMRNPGALAPLYKDPHYRKQIPEDLAAFLTIAWMSKMHHALALQRGPEAFFDAVLRYEDLRASGVSIMPGTLAALDLPPADELAQARMTRTLSRNAQEGSVLASTGGSSMNAAQQATVQRMLDLHPELHRTDFQLPGTMALGVQ
;
A
#
# COMPACT_ATOMS: atom_id res chain seq x y z
N MET A 1 -46.85 34.74 -46.18
CA MET A 1 -45.76 34.84 -47.19
C MET A 1 -44.59 35.52 -46.52
N SER A 2 -43.60 34.75 -46.15
CA SER A 2 -42.17 35.14 -46.05
C SER A 2 -41.44 33.92 -45.44
N ASP A 3 -40.71 33.25 -46.33
CA ASP A 3 -39.89 32.07 -46.08
C ASP A 3 -38.63 32.51 -45.31
N GLY A 4 -38.31 31.84 -44.25
CA GLY A 4 -37.07 31.97 -43.49
C GLY A 4 -36.18 30.77 -43.74
N GLU A 5 -35.16 30.93 -44.59
CA GLU A 5 -34.12 29.96 -44.89
C GLU A 5 -33.30 29.62 -43.65
N GLN A 6 -33.31 28.35 -43.23
CA GLN A 6 -32.37 27.78 -42.31
C GLN A 6 -31.04 27.51 -43.01
N ILE A 7 -30.01 28.29 -42.66
CA ILE A 7 -28.63 28.00 -43.09
C ILE A 7 -28.04 26.93 -42.20
N SER A 8 -27.93 25.72 -42.73
CA SER A 8 -27.21 24.61 -42.13
C SER A 8 -25.70 24.87 -42.16
N GLN A 9 -25.08 25.02 -41.00
CA GLN A 9 -23.61 25.01 -40.91
C GLN A 9 -23.08 23.56 -41.08
N PRO A 10 -22.05 23.34 -41.89
CA PRO A 10 -21.41 22.02 -41.98
C PRO A 10 -20.57 21.76 -40.73
N ALA A 11 -20.81 20.64 -40.08
CA ALA A 11 -20.00 20.09 -39.03
C ALA A 11 -18.58 19.81 -39.56
N LEU A 12 -17.60 20.52 -39.05
CA LEU A 12 -16.19 20.21 -39.24
C LEU A 12 -15.90 18.88 -38.51
N GLN A 13 -15.99 17.78 -39.23
CA GLN A 13 -15.36 16.53 -38.85
C GLN A 13 -13.85 16.73 -38.92
N GLN A 14 -13.22 16.94 -37.77
CA GLN A 14 -11.79 16.76 -37.65
C GLN A 14 -11.48 15.28 -37.87
N GLN A 15 -11.02 14.96 -39.05
CA GLN A 15 -10.35 13.70 -39.35
C GLN A 15 -9.08 13.66 -38.48
N ALA A 16 -9.06 12.76 -37.52
CA ALA A 16 -7.84 12.41 -36.82
C ALA A 16 -6.90 11.70 -37.80
N ASP A 17 -5.74 12.25 -38.05
CA ASP A 17 -4.68 11.64 -38.83
C ASP A 17 -4.24 10.32 -38.18
N PRO A 18 -4.33 9.16 -38.89
CA PRO A 18 -4.02 7.85 -38.29
C PRO A 18 -2.53 7.51 -38.21
N GLU A 19 -1.58 8.41 -38.44
CA GLU A 19 -0.14 8.10 -38.55
C GLU A 19 0.81 9.01 -37.73
N SER A 20 0.44 9.58 -36.61
CA SER A 20 1.45 10.14 -35.72
C SER A 20 1.84 9.10 -34.66
N SER A 21 2.93 8.39 -34.87
CA SER A 21 3.59 7.63 -33.80
C SER A 21 3.75 8.54 -32.58
N PRO A 22 3.34 8.10 -31.37
CA PRO A 22 3.43 8.94 -30.19
C PRO A 22 4.89 9.37 -29.96
N GLY A 23 5.12 10.67 -29.76
CA GLY A 23 6.45 11.26 -29.59
C GLY A 23 7.20 10.63 -28.38
N PRO A 24 8.54 10.80 -28.29
CA PRO A 24 9.35 10.16 -27.26
C PRO A 24 8.98 10.60 -25.84
N ILE A 25 9.02 9.67 -24.87
CA ILE A 25 8.91 9.98 -23.43
C ILE A 25 10.32 10.23 -22.89
N LEU A 26 10.78 11.48 -22.93
CA LEU A 26 12.12 11.81 -22.46
C LEU A 26 12.21 11.71 -20.94
N SER A 27 13.08 10.83 -20.46
CA SER A 27 13.35 10.57 -19.05
C SER A 27 14.83 10.80 -18.70
N GLN A 28 15.09 11.24 -17.48
CA GLN A 28 16.45 11.33 -16.94
C GLN A 28 16.89 9.96 -16.45
N ALA A 29 17.95 9.43 -17.04
CA ALA A 29 18.57 8.17 -16.62
C ALA A 29 19.69 8.42 -15.61
N LEU A 30 19.72 7.61 -14.54
CA LEU A 30 20.71 7.64 -13.49
C LEU A 30 21.25 6.21 -13.26
N ARG A 31 22.57 6.04 -13.31
CA ARG A 31 23.20 4.76 -12.97
C ARG A 31 23.32 4.65 -11.45
N VAL A 32 22.83 3.56 -10.88
CA VAL A 32 23.00 3.24 -9.47
C VAL A 32 24.40 2.73 -9.22
N LEU A 33 25.13 3.38 -8.30
CA LEU A 33 26.44 2.95 -7.83
C LEU A 33 26.30 1.98 -6.66
N ARG A 34 25.43 2.31 -5.72
CA ARG A 34 25.02 1.46 -4.59
C ARG A 34 23.77 2.00 -3.92
N PRO A 35 22.95 1.14 -3.30
CA PRO A 35 21.93 1.62 -2.35
C PRO A 35 22.61 2.18 -1.09
N LYS A 36 21.97 3.13 -0.42
CA LYS A 36 22.36 3.57 0.92
C LYS A 36 21.75 2.63 1.96
N SER A 37 22.40 2.47 3.11
CA SER A 37 21.80 1.73 4.21
C SER A 37 20.53 2.44 4.69
N ARG A 38 19.50 1.66 4.99
CA ARG A 38 18.29 2.12 5.64
C ARG A 38 18.09 1.41 6.97
N ASN A 39 17.51 2.13 7.92
CA ASN A 39 17.10 1.60 9.21
C ASN A 39 15.59 1.37 9.22
N LEU A 40 15.10 0.57 10.14
CA LEU A 40 13.66 0.30 10.30
C LEU A 40 12.82 1.57 10.51
N LEU A 41 13.45 2.65 10.99
CA LEU A 41 12.81 3.93 11.29
C LEU A 41 12.98 4.99 10.19
N ASP A 42 13.63 4.65 9.06
CA ASP A 42 13.75 5.56 7.94
C ASP A 42 12.37 5.81 7.30
N GLY A 43 12.22 7.01 6.72
CA GLY A 43 10.98 7.45 6.08
C GLY A 43 10.56 6.60 4.88
N PHE A 44 9.69 7.14 4.04
CA PHE A 44 9.32 6.50 2.77
C PHE A 44 10.52 6.45 1.82
N VAL A 45 10.42 5.59 0.82
CA VAL A 45 11.43 5.53 -0.25
C VAL A 45 11.51 6.87 -0.99
N ASP A 46 12.70 7.22 -1.42
CA ASP A 46 12.94 8.36 -2.30
C ASP A 46 14.17 8.12 -3.19
N ILE A 47 14.41 9.02 -4.15
CA ILE A 47 15.56 8.92 -5.04
C ILE A 47 16.89 9.00 -4.29
N GLY A 48 16.89 9.62 -3.12
CA GLY A 48 18.05 9.74 -2.22
C GLY A 48 18.47 8.41 -1.57
N ASP A 49 17.66 7.34 -1.69
CA ASP A 49 18.01 5.99 -1.23
C ASP A 49 19.22 5.40 -1.98
N PHE A 50 19.62 6.03 -3.06
CA PHE A 50 20.70 5.55 -3.91
C PHE A 50 21.85 6.57 -4.01
N LYS A 51 23.08 6.07 -4.10
CA LYS A 51 24.18 6.84 -4.64
C LYS A 51 24.18 6.62 -6.15
N THR A 52 24.01 7.70 -6.92
CA THR A 52 23.86 7.62 -8.38
C THR A 52 24.87 8.50 -9.11
N ARG A 53 25.00 8.31 -10.42
CA ARG A 53 25.63 9.24 -11.35
C ARG A 53 24.70 9.46 -12.57
N PRO A 54 24.66 10.65 -13.18
CA PRO A 54 23.90 10.88 -14.40
C PRO A 54 24.34 9.91 -15.53
N ALA A 55 23.35 9.45 -16.30
CA ALA A 55 23.55 8.57 -17.46
C ALA A 55 22.90 9.16 -18.74
N GLY A 56 22.48 10.42 -18.71
CA GLY A 56 21.89 11.13 -19.85
C GLY A 56 20.37 11.15 -19.85
N THR A 57 19.82 11.55 -20.98
CA THR A 57 18.38 11.53 -21.26
C THR A 57 18.09 10.44 -22.26
N ILE A 58 17.03 9.69 -22.07
CA ILE A 58 16.64 8.54 -22.90
C ILE A 58 15.14 8.53 -23.12
N ASP A 59 14.69 7.98 -24.24
CA ASP A 59 13.28 7.69 -24.46
C ASP A 59 12.84 6.47 -23.63
N PHE A 60 11.93 6.70 -22.68
CA PHE A 60 11.49 5.65 -21.75
C PHE A 60 10.64 4.56 -22.43
N ARG A 61 10.00 4.82 -23.58
CA ARG A 61 9.34 3.78 -24.37
C ARG A 61 10.33 2.71 -24.84
N GLN A 62 11.52 3.15 -25.31
CA GLN A 62 12.58 2.21 -25.70
C GLN A 62 13.12 1.43 -24.51
N VAL A 63 13.21 2.07 -23.33
CA VAL A 63 13.61 1.40 -22.10
C VAL A 63 12.57 0.35 -21.72
N TRP A 64 11.28 0.71 -21.75
CA TRP A 64 10.18 -0.21 -21.45
C TRP A 64 10.17 -1.40 -22.42
N ALA A 65 10.25 -1.16 -23.70
CA ALA A 65 10.22 -2.22 -24.73
C ALA A 65 11.35 -3.25 -24.59
N ARG A 66 12.53 -2.87 -24.03
CA ARG A 66 13.65 -3.78 -23.82
C ARG A 66 13.76 -4.42 -22.43
N ALA A 67 13.08 -3.86 -21.43
CA ALA A 67 13.34 -4.21 -20.03
C ALA A 67 12.09 -4.18 -19.14
N SER A 68 10.87 -4.22 -19.71
CA SER A 68 9.60 -4.15 -18.98
C SER A 68 9.55 -5.11 -17.78
N SER A 69 9.99 -6.36 -17.96
CA SER A 69 10.03 -7.37 -16.89
C SER A 69 10.93 -7.03 -15.70
N ARG A 70 11.80 -6.02 -15.82
CA ARG A 70 12.74 -5.58 -14.78
C ARG A 70 12.47 -4.16 -14.30
N LEU A 71 11.45 -3.48 -14.85
CA LEU A 71 11.11 -2.09 -14.56
C LEU A 71 9.92 -2.00 -13.62
N THR A 72 10.10 -1.33 -12.50
CA THR A 72 9.05 -1.15 -11.50
C THR A 72 9.01 0.28 -10.97
N PRO A 73 7.82 0.88 -10.72
CA PRO A 73 7.71 2.18 -10.08
C PRO A 73 8.24 2.10 -8.66
N TYR A 74 9.01 3.10 -8.25
CA TYR A 74 9.70 3.12 -6.97
C TYR A 74 9.25 4.27 -6.06
N CYS A 75 9.29 5.52 -6.56
CA CYS A 75 8.91 6.68 -5.78
C CYS A 75 8.46 7.85 -6.67
N PHE A 76 7.76 8.81 -6.07
CA PHE A 76 7.42 10.08 -6.69
C PHE A 76 8.50 11.14 -6.39
N ASP A 77 8.93 11.88 -7.40
CA ASP A 77 9.58 13.19 -7.30
C ASP A 77 8.52 14.25 -7.60
N ALA A 78 7.67 14.54 -6.60
CA ALA A 78 6.49 15.38 -6.78
C ALA A 78 6.87 16.83 -7.11
N THR A 79 8.03 17.32 -6.66
CA THR A 79 8.49 18.69 -6.97
C THR A 79 8.80 18.87 -8.45
N LYS A 80 9.12 17.81 -9.17
CA LYS A 80 9.41 17.81 -10.61
C LYS A 80 8.34 17.09 -11.43
N GLU A 81 7.24 16.68 -10.81
CA GLU A 81 6.16 15.88 -11.41
C GLU A 81 6.70 14.66 -12.19
N ARG A 82 7.52 13.85 -11.52
CA ARG A 82 8.13 12.65 -12.08
C ARG A 82 7.90 11.42 -11.22
N VAL A 83 7.80 10.26 -11.87
CA VAL A 83 7.92 8.95 -11.22
C VAL A 83 9.32 8.43 -11.43
N VAL A 84 9.95 7.95 -10.39
CA VAL A 84 11.22 7.24 -10.48
C VAL A 84 10.95 5.75 -10.64
N PHE A 85 11.37 5.17 -11.75
CA PHE A 85 11.36 3.74 -11.98
C PHE A 85 12.74 3.16 -11.65
N VAL A 86 12.74 1.97 -11.07
CA VAL A 86 13.94 1.13 -10.88
C VAL A 86 13.96 0.07 -11.97
N GLU A 87 15.09 -0.04 -12.68
CA GLU A 87 15.43 -1.21 -13.48
C GLU A 87 16.34 -2.12 -12.63
N ALA A 88 15.91 -3.35 -12.40
CA ALA A 88 16.76 -4.36 -11.76
C ALA A 88 17.97 -4.69 -12.65
N ARG A 89 19.14 -4.85 -12.02
CA ARG A 89 20.41 -5.13 -12.71
C ARG A 89 20.34 -6.43 -13.50
N ASP A 90 19.80 -7.46 -12.87
CA ASP A 90 19.66 -8.80 -13.41
C ASP A 90 18.19 -9.22 -13.37
N PRO A 91 17.75 -10.18 -14.20
CA PRO A 91 16.45 -10.80 -14.06
C PRO A 91 16.33 -11.46 -12.69
N VAL A 92 15.36 -10.98 -11.90
CA VAL A 92 15.07 -11.47 -10.54
C VAL A 92 13.58 -11.29 -10.25
N ASP A 93 13.01 -12.26 -9.56
CA ASP A 93 11.67 -12.12 -9.02
C ASP A 93 11.69 -11.26 -7.76
N LEU A 94 11.36 -9.98 -7.92
CA LEU A 94 11.33 -9.02 -6.82
C LEU A 94 10.23 -9.32 -5.79
N THR A 95 9.22 -10.15 -6.13
CA THR A 95 8.13 -10.49 -5.21
C THR A 95 8.55 -11.55 -4.20
N GLU A 96 9.52 -12.40 -4.55
CA GLU A 96 10.03 -13.50 -3.74
C GLU A 96 11.35 -13.19 -3.03
N ASP A 97 12.16 -12.26 -3.55
CA ASP A 97 13.52 -11.95 -3.04
C ASP A 97 13.53 -11.42 -1.62
N HIS A 98 12.52 -10.63 -1.25
CA HIS A 98 12.47 -10.00 0.07
C HIS A 98 11.02 -9.83 0.56
N PRO A 99 10.75 -9.95 1.88
CA PRO A 99 9.42 -9.70 2.46
C PRO A 99 8.79 -8.34 2.14
N PHE A 100 9.61 -7.35 1.75
CA PHE A 100 9.18 -6.02 1.32
C PHE A 100 9.69 -5.73 -0.09
N PHE A 101 8.77 -5.45 -1.01
CA PHE A 101 9.07 -5.22 -2.41
C PHE A 101 10.05 -4.06 -2.63
N TYR A 102 9.88 -2.95 -1.89
CA TYR A 102 10.80 -1.80 -1.99
C TYR A 102 12.25 -2.14 -1.59
N GLU A 103 12.47 -3.09 -0.68
CA GLU A 103 13.82 -3.54 -0.34
C GLU A 103 14.43 -4.43 -1.44
N ALA A 104 13.64 -5.29 -2.06
CA ALA A 104 14.06 -6.05 -3.23
C ALA A 104 14.45 -5.09 -4.37
N GLN A 105 13.60 -4.10 -4.68
CA GLN A 105 13.92 -3.06 -5.67
C GLN A 105 15.25 -2.37 -5.37
N ARG A 106 15.50 -1.98 -4.12
CA ARG A 106 16.74 -1.30 -3.71
C ARG A 106 17.98 -2.17 -3.88
N ARG A 107 17.92 -3.43 -3.48
CA ARG A 107 19.04 -4.38 -3.57
C ARG A 107 19.46 -4.64 -4.99
N HIS A 108 18.48 -4.76 -5.88
CA HIS A 108 18.72 -5.14 -7.28
C HIS A 108 18.82 -3.94 -8.23
N ALA A 109 18.64 -2.70 -7.77
CA ALA A 109 18.66 -1.51 -8.60
C ALA A 109 19.97 -1.38 -9.40
N GLY A 110 19.87 -1.30 -10.73
CA GLY A 110 20.96 -1.04 -11.66
C GLY A 110 20.86 0.36 -12.28
N MET A 111 19.67 0.75 -12.70
CA MET A 111 19.36 2.07 -13.27
C MET A 111 18.10 2.65 -12.63
N LEU A 112 18.04 3.97 -12.60
CA LEU A 112 16.82 4.71 -12.28
C LEU A 112 16.44 5.56 -13.48
N TYR A 113 15.12 5.70 -13.70
CA TYR A 113 14.56 6.56 -14.73
C TYR A 113 13.53 7.50 -14.09
N ALA A 114 13.80 8.80 -14.13
CA ALA A 114 12.85 9.81 -13.65
C ALA A 114 11.98 10.25 -14.85
N VAL A 115 10.77 9.71 -14.89
CA VAL A 115 9.82 9.81 -16.01
C VAL A 115 8.75 10.85 -15.67
N PRO A 116 8.45 11.83 -16.55
CA PRO A 116 7.36 12.79 -16.33
C PRO A 116 6.02 12.11 -16.12
N TYR A 117 5.15 12.62 -15.23
CA TYR A 117 3.82 12.06 -14.95
C TYR A 117 2.99 11.82 -16.21
N ALA A 118 2.95 12.82 -17.10
CA ALA A 118 2.24 12.69 -18.37
C ALA A 118 2.76 11.53 -19.24
N GLY A 119 4.09 11.31 -19.24
CA GLY A 119 4.70 10.19 -19.96
C GLY A 119 4.36 8.83 -19.35
N VAL A 120 4.25 8.75 -18.01
CA VAL A 120 3.83 7.51 -17.33
C VAL A 120 2.38 7.18 -17.66
N VAL A 121 1.50 8.19 -17.64
CA VAL A 121 0.07 8.03 -18.00
C VAL A 121 -0.08 7.58 -19.45
N ALA A 122 0.65 8.22 -20.38
CA ALA A 122 0.62 7.84 -21.80
C ALA A 122 1.11 6.40 -22.01
N LEU A 123 2.22 6.01 -21.39
CA LEU A 123 2.76 4.65 -21.51
C LEU A 123 1.80 3.60 -20.95
N ALA A 124 1.15 3.88 -19.81
CA ALA A 124 0.18 2.94 -19.23
C ALA A 124 -1.00 2.69 -20.15
N GLU A 125 -1.47 3.72 -20.86
CA GLU A 125 -2.56 3.57 -21.84
C GLU A 125 -2.09 2.80 -23.09
N GLU A 126 -0.88 3.04 -23.58
CA GLU A 126 -0.26 2.27 -24.66
C GLU A 126 -0.14 0.78 -24.31
N MET A 127 0.15 0.47 -23.03
CA MET A 127 0.29 -0.90 -22.52
C MET A 127 -1.05 -1.52 -22.09
N ARG A 128 -2.19 -0.94 -22.43
CA ARG A 128 -3.53 -1.36 -21.97
C ARG A 128 -3.80 -2.85 -22.16
N ALA A 129 -3.39 -3.44 -23.28
CA ALA A 129 -3.58 -4.86 -23.57
C ALA A 129 -2.85 -5.79 -22.57
N ALA A 130 -1.79 -5.30 -21.88
CA ALA A 130 -1.01 -6.11 -20.97
C ALA A 130 -1.60 -6.17 -19.53
N TRP A 131 -2.52 -5.26 -19.16
CA TRP A 131 -3.04 -5.17 -17.79
C TRP A 131 -4.57 -5.21 -17.67
N ARG A 132 -5.35 -4.78 -18.70
CA ARG A 132 -6.79 -4.49 -18.60
C ARG A 132 -7.65 -5.68 -18.11
N ASP A 133 -7.25 -6.90 -18.42
CA ASP A 133 -8.02 -8.11 -18.09
C ASP A 133 -7.49 -8.81 -16.82
N THR A 134 -6.65 -8.11 -16.02
CA THR A 134 -6.08 -8.65 -14.81
C THR A 134 -6.77 -8.04 -13.59
N PRO A 135 -7.50 -8.83 -12.77
CA PRO A 135 -8.06 -8.35 -11.51
C PRO A 135 -6.97 -7.83 -10.59
N ILE A 136 -7.20 -6.64 -10.01
CA ILE A 136 -6.29 -5.97 -9.09
C ILE A 136 -6.98 -5.86 -7.74
N VAL A 137 -6.29 -6.28 -6.68
CA VAL A 137 -6.78 -6.14 -5.31
C VAL A 137 -5.82 -5.31 -4.47
N PHE A 138 -6.29 -4.20 -3.94
CA PHE A 138 -5.59 -3.47 -2.89
C PHE A 138 -5.91 -4.07 -1.52
N LEU A 139 -4.91 -4.62 -0.85
CA LEU A 139 -5.03 -5.09 0.53
C LEU A 139 -4.60 -3.98 1.49
N HIS A 140 -5.57 -3.24 1.97
CA HIS A 140 -5.43 -2.26 3.04
C HIS A 140 -5.44 -2.94 4.40
N SER A 141 -4.78 -2.37 5.40
CA SER A 141 -4.78 -2.98 6.73
C SER A 141 -4.39 -2.02 7.85
N THR A 142 -4.74 -2.38 9.09
CA THR A 142 -4.23 -1.66 10.27
C THR A 142 -2.73 -1.88 10.50
N GLY A 143 -2.12 -2.83 9.79
CA GLY A 143 -0.79 -3.36 10.07
C GLY A 143 -0.81 -4.36 11.24
N ARG A 144 0.13 -5.33 11.23
CA ARG A 144 0.24 -6.38 12.26
C ARG A 144 -1.04 -7.20 12.49
N CYS A 145 -1.87 -7.29 11.49
CA CYS A 145 -3.17 -7.96 11.49
C CYS A 145 -3.21 -9.24 10.64
N GLY A 146 -2.06 -9.80 10.27
CA GLY A 146 -2.00 -11.05 9.49
C GLY A 146 -2.11 -10.87 7.97
N SER A 147 -1.89 -9.67 7.43
CA SER A 147 -1.96 -9.41 5.99
C SER A 147 -1.04 -10.31 5.15
N THR A 148 0.13 -10.69 5.66
CA THR A 148 1.02 -11.66 4.99
C THR A 148 0.38 -13.06 4.89
N LEU A 149 -0.34 -13.49 5.93
CA LEU A 149 -1.10 -14.74 5.88
C LEU A 149 -2.19 -14.67 4.82
N LEU A 150 -2.96 -13.58 4.81
CA LEU A 150 -4.04 -13.40 3.83
C LEU A 150 -3.51 -13.37 2.37
N CYS A 151 -2.38 -12.69 2.11
CA CYS A 151 -1.74 -12.74 0.78
C CYS A 151 -1.40 -14.17 0.35
N ARG A 152 -0.86 -15.01 1.26
CA ARG A 152 -0.57 -16.41 0.97
C ARG A 152 -1.85 -17.21 0.69
N LEU A 153 -2.91 -16.97 1.46
CA LEU A 153 -4.21 -17.64 1.23
C LEU A 153 -4.80 -17.27 -0.12
N LEU A 154 -4.73 -15.99 -0.51
CA LEU A 154 -5.19 -15.54 -1.83
C LEU A 154 -4.33 -16.14 -2.97
N GLY A 155 -3.01 -16.24 -2.77
CA GLY A 155 -2.11 -16.92 -3.70
C GLY A 155 -2.46 -18.40 -3.87
N ASP A 156 -2.73 -19.11 -2.76
CA ASP A 156 -3.14 -20.51 -2.78
C ASP A 156 -4.53 -20.72 -3.43
N ALA A 157 -5.44 -19.73 -3.26
CA ALA A 157 -6.83 -19.86 -3.71
C ALA A 157 -7.01 -19.58 -5.20
N ALA A 158 -6.39 -18.51 -5.73
CA ALA A 158 -6.77 -17.92 -7.02
C ALA A 158 -5.57 -17.66 -7.96
N ALA A 159 -4.47 -18.42 -7.81
CA ALA A 159 -3.24 -18.22 -8.59
C ALA A 159 -2.82 -16.73 -8.64
N THR A 160 -2.85 -16.08 -7.50
CA THR A 160 -2.59 -14.64 -7.35
C THR A 160 -1.12 -14.37 -7.09
N VAL A 161 -0.50 -13.46 -7.83
CA VAL A 161 0.80 -12.90 -7.45
C VAL A 161 0.60 -11.75 -6.46
N SER A 162 1.38 -11.75 -5.37
CA SER A 162 1.28 -10.74 -4.32
C SER A 162 2.52 -9.85 -4.30
N VAL A 163 2.32 -8.53 -4.33
CA VAL A 163 3.39 -7.54 -4.13
C VAL A 163 3.26 -6.94 -2.74
N SER A 164 4.30 -7.11 -1.92
CA SER A 164 4.28 -6.68 -0.53
C SER A 164 4.91 -5.31 -0.34
N GLU A 165 4.10 -4.31 -0.06
CA GLU A 165 4.49 -2.96 0.33
C GLU A 165 5.34 -2.23 -0.73
N PRO A 166 4.84 -2.07 -1.97
CA PRO A 166 5.45 -1.14 -2.92
C PRO A 166 5.25 0.28 -2.37
N ASP A 167 6.34 0.91 -1.96
CA ASP A 167 6.29 2.02 -1.00
C ASP A 167 5.89 3.37 -1.61
N PHE A 168 5.84 3.47 -2.93
CA PHE A 168 5.36 4.68 -3.59
C PHE A 168 3.90 5.00 -3.25
N TYR A 169 3.07 4.00 -2.93
CA TYR A 169 1.71 4.25 -2.41
C TYR A 169 1.73 4.93 -1.04
N SER A 170 2.71 4.64 -0.20
CA SER A 170 2.81 5.25 1.12
C SER A 170 3.16 6.73 1.05
N GLN A 171 3.87 7.17 0.00
CA GLN A 171 4.20 8.58 -0.21
C GLN A 171 2.95 9.44 -0.46
N LEU A 172 1.88 8.86 -1.04
CA LEU A 172 0.62 9.57 -1.31
C LEU A 172 0.03 10.21 -0.07
N VAL A 173 0.22 9.58 1.09
CA VAL A 173 -0.26 10.11 2.38
C VAL A 173 0.34 11.48 2.71
N LEU A 174 1.63 11.68 2.42
CA LEU A 174 2.30 12.98 2.62
C LEU A 174 2.00 13.94 1.48
N LEU A 175 2.02 13.45 0.24
CA LEU A 175 1.80 14.29 -0.95
C LEU A 175 0.38 14.87 -0.99
N ARG A 176 -0.59 14.15 -0.45
CA ARG A 176 -1.99 14.58 -0.35
C ARG A 176 -2.16 15.73 0.65
N ASP A 177 -1.49 15.70 1.79
CA ASP A 177 -1.63 16.72 2.85
C ASP A 177 -1.33 18.14 2.34
N ASP A 178 -0.43 18.26 1.35
CA ASP A 178 0.01 19.53 0.77
C ASP A 178 -0.65 19.84 -0.60
N ALA A 179 -1.51 18.93 -1.10
CA ALA A 179 -2.08 19.02 -2.45
C ALA A 179 -3.42 19.75 -2.47
N GLY A 180 -3.58 20.69 -3.42
CA GLY A 180 -4.91 21.18 -3.81
C GLY A 180 -5.61 20.21 -4.78
N PRO A 181 -6.91 20.40 -5.08
CA PRO A 181 -7.72 19.47 -5.88
C PRO A 181 -7.10 19.07 -7.24
N ALA A 182 -6.48 20.01 -7.94
CA ALA A 182 -5.83 19.74 -9.23
C ALA A 182 -4.57 18.86 -9.08
N ALA A 183 -3.82 19.03 -8.00
CA ALA A 183 -2.65 18.19 -7.71
C ALA A 183 -3.08 16.78 -7.26
N GLU A 184 -4.15 16.65 -6.47
CA GLU A 184 -4.75 15.35 -6.13
C GLU A 184 -5.21 14.59 -7.38
N ALA A 185 -5.87 15.24 -8.33
CA ALA A 185 -6.29 14.61 -9.58
C ALA A 185 -5.09 14.07 -10.37
N ARG A 186 -4.00 14.86 -10.47
CA ARG A 186 -2.77 14.39 -11.13
C ARG A 186 -2.11 13.23 -10.39
N LEU A 187 -2.08 13.28 -9.05
CA LEU A 187 -1.56 12.17 -8.23
C LEU A 187 -2.39 10.91 -8.40
N SER A 188 -3.70 11.01 -8.45
CA SER A 188 -4.59 9.87 -8.70
C SER A 188 -4.30 9.24 -10.07
N ALA A 189 -4.32 10.04 -11.14
CA ALA A 189 -4.09 9.58 -12.50
C ALA A 189 -2.72 8.89 -12.66
N VAL A 190 -1.64 9.49 -12.13
CA VAL A 190 -0.30 8.89 -12.23
C VAL A 190 -0.15 7.65 -11.33
N THR A 191 -0.85 7.59 -10.19
CA THR A 191 -0.87 6.40 -9.33
C THR A 191 -1.55 5.23 -10.03
N ALA A 192 -2.69 5.46 -10.68
CA ALA A 192 -3.37 4.47 -11.49
C ALA A 192 -2.47 3.98 -12.63
N ALA A 193 -1.79 4.88 -13.33
CA ALA A 193 -0.84 4.53 -14.38
C ALA A 193 0.34 3.68 -13.86
N CYS A 194 0.93 4.05 -12.71
CA CYS A 194 1.99 3.25 -12.06
C CYS A 194 1.48 1.85 -11.68
N THR A 195 0.26 1.76 -11.16
CA THR A 195 -0.37 0.47 -10.82
C THR A 195 -0.53 -0.41 -12.06
N ARG A 196 -1.06 0.14 -13.17
CA ARG A 196 -1.23 -0.58 -14.44
C ARG A 196 0.09 -1.07 -15.02
N LEU A 197 1.12 -0.22 -14.99
CA LEU A 197 2.47 -0.63 -15.44
C LEU A 197 3.10 -1.70 -14.54
N LEU A 198 2.88 -1.62 -13.21
CA LEU A 198 3.32 -2.67 -12.29
C LEU A 198 2.59 -3.99 -12.59
N VAL A 199 1.29 -3.95 -12.84
CA VAL A 199 0.50 -5.14 -13.23
C VAL A 199 0.99 -5.72 -14.55
N ALA A 200 1.25 -4.88 -15.56
CA ALA A 200 1.81 -5.34 -16.84
C ALA A 200 3.16 -6.05 -16.65
N GLN A 201 4.05 -5.49 -15.83
CA GLN A 201 5.35 -6.08 -15.49
C GLN A 201 5.17 -7.44 -14.77
N LEU A 202 4.25 -7.51 -13.79
CA LEU A 202 3.99 -8.74 -13.04
C LEU A 202 3.37 -9.84 -13.93
N ARG A 203 2.52 -9.48 -14.87
CA ARG A 203 1.97 -10.42 -15.85
C ARG A 203 3.04 -11.00 -16.77
N GLU A 204 4.03 -10.21 -17.14
CA GLU A 204 5.18 -10.67 -17.92
C GLU A 204 6.07 -11.64 -17.13
N THR A 205 6.33 -11.33 -15.85
CA THR A 205 7.19 -12.17 -14.99
C THR A 205 6.47 -13.38 -14.38
N HIS A 206 5.14 -13.30 -14.25
CA HIS A 206 4.28 -14.36 -13.67
C HIS A 206 3.14 -14.71 -14.63
N PRO A 207 3.41 -15.31 -15.79
CA PRO A 207 2.39 -15.57 -16.82
C PRO A 207 1.26 -16.49 -16.36
N ALA A 208 1.49 -17.31 -15.33
CA ALA A 208 0.47 -18.17 -14.73
C ALA A 208 -0.43 -17.45 -13.71
N ALA A 209 -0.06 -16.24 -13.26
CA ALA A 209 -0.88 -15.49 -12.33
C ALA A 209 -2.17 -15.00 -13.01
N GLN A 210 -3.32 -15.22 -12.38
CA GLN A 210 -4.63 -14.79 -12.89
C GLN A 210 -5.06 -13.44 -12.31
N SER A 211 -4.46 -13.00 -11.19
CA SER A 211 -4.76 -11.76 -10.52
C SER A 211 -3.54 -11.22 -9.77
N VAL A 212 -3.59 -9.95 -9.38
CA VAL A 212 -2.53 -9.27 -8.61
C VAL A 212 -3.10 -8.73 -7.31
N VAL A 213 -2.46 -9.08 -6.19
CA VAL A 213 -2.74 -8.47 -4.88
C VAL A 213 -1.61 -7.52 -4.51
N ILE A 214 -1.94 -6.26 -4.27
CA ILE A 214 -1.00 -5.23 -3.81
C ILE A 214 -1.25 -5.01 -2.31
N LYS A 215 -0.41 -5.65 -1.50
CA LYS A 215 -0.46 -5.48 -0.05
C LYS A 215 0.19 -4.15 0.31
N LEU A 216 -0.58 -3.26 0.90
CA LEU A 216 -0.17 -1.91 1.26
C LEU A 216 0.37 -1.82 2.71
N ARG A 217 1.21 -0.82 2.99
CA ARG A 217 1.50 -0.45 4.37
C ARG A 217 0.24 0.08 5.05
N GLY A 218 0.08 -0.19 6.35
CA GLY A 218 -1.13 0.17 7.07
C GLY A 218 -1.51 1.66 7.01
N MET A 219 -0.56 2.56 6.82
CA MET A 219 -0.84 4.00 6.67
C MET A 219 -1.37 4.37 5.30
N ALA A 220 -1.13 3.58 4.26
CA ALA A 220 -1.61 3.87 2.91
C ALA A 220 -3.15 3.93 2.84
N VAL A 221 -3.86 3.39 3.85
CA VAL A 221 -5.32 3.52 3.95
C VAL A 221 -5.77 4.99 3.95
N PHE A 222 -4.96 5.93 4.44
CA PHE A 222 -5.28 7.36 4.43
C PHE A 222 -5.30 8.01 3.03
N ALA A 223 -4.86 7.28 2.02
CA ALA A 223 -4.93 7.69 0.62
C ALA A 223 -5.71 6.67 -0.24
N ALA A 224 -6.51 5.78 0.39
CA ALA A 224 -7.21 4.70 -0.30
C ALA A 224 -8.15 5.21 -1.39
N ASP A 225 -8.95 6.24 -1.09
CA ASP A 225 -9.87 6.88 -2.03
C ASP A 225 -9.13 7.55 -3.21
N LEU A 226 -7.97 8.15 -2.97
CA LEU A 226 -7.14 8.74 -4.01
C LEU A 226 -6.57 7.65 -4.95
N MET A 227 -6.15 6.51 -4.40
CA MET A 227 -5.64 5.38 -5.18
C MET A 227 -6.73 4.73 -6.04
N ALA A 228 -7.96 4.65 -5.55
CA ALA A 228 -9.07 4.02 -6.24
C ALA A 228 -9.74 4.92 -7.31
N ARG A 229 -9.62 6.24 -7.20
CA ARG A 229 -10.35 7.24 -8.00
C ARG A 229 -10.24 7.00 -9.52
N ASP A 230 -9.03 6.77 -10.04
CA ASP A 230 -8.76 6.56 -11.46
C ASP A 230 -8.43 5.09 -11.79
N LEU A 231 -8.80 4.18 -10.87
CA LEU A 231 -8.57 2.73 -11.00
C LEU A 231 -9.84 1.93 -10.66
N PRO A 232 -10.94 2.13 -11.42
CA PRO A 232 -12.23 1.50 -11.14
C PRO A 232 -12.20 -0.04 -11.27
N GLU A 233 -11.20 -0.58 -11.95
CA GLU A 233 -10.97 -2.02 -12.10
C GLU A 233 -10.38 -2.68 -10.84
N ALA A 234 -9.91 -1.91 -9.87
CA ALA A 234 -9.36 -2.45 -8.61
C ALA A 234 -10.44 -2.72 -7.58
N ARG A 235 -10.27 -3.81 -6.82
CA ARG A 235 -11.07 -4.14 -5.63
C ARG A 235 -10.29 -3.77 -4.36
N ASN A 236 -11.01 -3.33 -3.35
CA ASN A 236 -10.44 -2.87 -2.09
C ASN A 236 -10.81 -3.84 -0.96
N LEU A 237 -9.81 -4.49 -0.41
CA LEU A 237 -9.93 -5.39 0.74
C LEU A 237 -9.34 -4.72 1.97
N PHE A 238 -10.09 -4.68 3.08
CA PHE A 238 -9.59 -4.18 4.35
C PHE A 238 -9.45 -5.28 5.38
N LEU A 239 -8.25 -5.44 5.92
CA LEU A 239 -7.95 -6.39 6.99
C LEU A 239 -7.56 -5.66 8.26
N TYR A 240 -8.24 -5.98 9.37
CA TYR A 240 -7.90 -5.41 10.68
C TYR A 240 -7.83 -6.48 11.78
N ARG A 241 -7.30 -6.11 12.90
CA ARG A 241 -7.20 -6.93 14.12
C ARG A 241 -7.60 -6.06 15.30
N ASN A 242 -8.02 -6.66 16.42
CA ASN A 242 -8.36 -5.91 17.63
C ASN A 242 -7.19 -5.00 18.08
N ALA A 243 -7.52 -3.94 18.80
CA ALA A 243 -6.58 -2.90 19.18
C ALA A 243 -5.43 -3.43 20.06
N ILE A 244 -5.77 -4.14 21.14
CA ILE A 244 -4.79 -4.61 22.13
C ILE A 244 -3.74 -5.49 21.46
N ASP A 245 -4.16 -6.49 20.70
CA ASP A 245 -3.24 -7.42 20.03
C ASP A 245 -2.42 -6.76 18.94
N THR A 246 -3.01 -5.78 18.22
CA THR A 246 -2.29 -5.03 17.20
C THR A 246 -1.20 -4.16 17.83
N VAL A 247 -1.54 -3.41 18.88
CA VAL A 247 -0.59 -2.56 19.60
C VAL A 247 0.50 -3.40 20.26
N ASP A 248 0.15 -4.53 20.89
CA ASP A 248 1.14 -5.45 21.49
C ASP A 248 2.13 -5.99 20.45
N SER A 249 1.63 -6.37 19.27
CA SER A 249 2.48 -6.84 18.17
C SER A 249 3.42 -5.76 17.62
N PHE A 250 2.97 -4.51 17.53
CA PHE A 250 3.83 -3.38 17.18
C PHE A 250 4.85 -3.10 18.27
N PHE A 251 4.43 -3.14 19.52
CA PHE A 251 5.27 -2.93 20.68
C PHE A 251 6.41 -3.97 20.73
N ALA A 252 6.07 -5.26 20.54
CA ALA A 252 7.04 -6.33 20.43
C ALA A 252 8.06 -6.10 19.31
N MET A 253 7.62 -5.62 18.15
CA MET A 253 8.49 -5.29 17.02
C MET A 253 9.45 -4.14 17.37
N MET A 254 8.96 -3.06 17.99
CA MET A 254 9.80 -1.93 18.41
C MET A 254 10.85 -2.33 19.43
N LEU A 255 10.54 -3.24 20.35
CA LEU A 255 11.49 -3.76 21.34
C LEU A 255 12.60 -4.64 20.75
N ARG A 256 12.51 -5.05 19.47
CA ARG A 256 13.62 -5.73 18.78
C ARG A 256 14.72 -4.78 18.37
N VAL A 257 14.44 -3.47 18.28
CA VAL A 257 15.47 -2.46 18.05
C VAL A 257 16.33 -2.34 19.31
N PRO A 258 17.65 -2.57 19.26
CA PRO A 258 18.48 -2.63 20.47
C PRO A 258 18.40 -1.39 21.34
N VAL A 259 18.36 -0.19 20.74
CA VAL A 259 18.24 1.08 21.47
C VAL A 259 16.92 1.19 22.22
N MET A 260 15.81 0.70 21.67
CA MET A 260 14.50 0.70 22.34
C MET A 260 14.48 -0.30 23.52
N ARG A 261 15.12 -1.45 23.35
CA ARG A 261 15.26 -2.45 24.41
C ARG A 261 16.06 -1.91 25.59
N LEU A 262 17.16 -1.21 25.30
CA LEU A 262 17.97 -0.56 26.34
C LEU A 262 17.19 0.57 27.03
N ALA A 263 16.54 1.43 26.24
CA ALA A 263 15.70 2.52 26.74
C ALA A 263 14.63 2.03 27.72
N ARG A 264 13.98 0.90 27.41
CA ARG A 264 13.00 0.28 28.31
C ARG A 264 13.62 -0.14 29.65
N LYS A 265 14.82 -0.75 29.64
CA LYS A 265 15.51 -1.16 30.87
C LYS A 265 15.80 0.01 31.79
N VAL A 266 16.12 1.17 31.23
CA VAL A 266 16.48 2.38 31.99
C VAL A 266 15.33 3.39 32.09
N ARG A 267 14.12 3.03 31.67
CA ARG A 267 12.90 3.86 31.66
C ARG A 267 13.05 5.20 30.92
N LEU A 268 13.79 5.19 29.83
CA LEU A 268 14.03 6.35 28.95
C LEU A 268 13.33 6.22 27.58
N GLU A 269 12.31 5.38 27.46
CA GLU A 269 11.58 5.12 26.18
C GLU A 269 11.05 6.42 25.57
N THR A 270 10.45 7.29 26.38
CA THR A 270 9.90 8.58 25.93
C THR A 270 11.00 9.49 25.36
N LEU A 271 12.18 9.54 26.02
CA LEU A 271 13.31 10.33 25.53
C LEU A 271 13.82 9.79 24.18
N VAL A 272 13.97 8.47 24.07
CA VAL A 272 14.40 7.82 22.82
C VAL A 272 13.37 8.06 21.71
N LEU A 273 12.07 7.94 21.97
CA LEU A 273 11.03 8.25 21.02
C LEU A 273 11.07 9.70 20.53
N ARG A 274 11.29 10.65 21.42
CA ARG A 274 11.49 12.07 21.05
C ARG A 274 12.70 12.26 20.15
N LEU A 275 13.83 11.63 20.45
CA LEU A 275 15.04 11.69 19.63
C LEU A 275 14.79 11.05 18.24
N VAL A 276 14.14 9.90 18.21
CA VAL A 276 13.75 9.25 16.95
C VAL A 276 12.81 10.14 16.14
N ALA A 277 11.82 10.78 16.77
CA ALA A 277 10.92 11.72 16.11
C ALA A 277 11.65 12.93 15.52
N LEU A 278 12.68 13.43 16.21
CA LEU A 278 13.51 14.53 15.67
C LEU A 278 14.36 14.11 14.47
N MET A 279 14.84 12.86 14.46
CA MET A 279 15.72 12.34 13.41
C MET A 279 14.94 11.81 12.19
N ASN A 280 13.74 11.31 12.39
CA ASN A 280 12.93 10.71 11.33
C ASN A 280 11.92 11.72 10.76
N PRO A 281 12.02 12.10 9.47
CA PRO A 281 11.09 13.04 8.84
C PRO A 281 9.61 12.64 8.95
N MET A 282 9.33 11.35 8.90
CA MET A 282 7.98 10.78 9.05
C MET A 282 7.41 11.02 10.45
N MET A 283 8.23 10.87 11.48
CA MET A 283 7.83 11.08 12.87
C MET A 283 7.76 12.56 13.25
N ARG A 284 8.35 13.46 12.44
CA ARG A 284 8.19 14.92 12.62
C ARG A 284 6.78 15.39 12.30
N ASN A 285 6.04 14.66 11.47
CA ASN A 285 4.62 14.88 11.21
C ASN A 285 3.78 13.69 11.71
N PRO A 286 3.58 13.56 13.03
CA PRO A 286 2.80 12.47 13.60
C PRO A 286 1.35 12.45 13.09
N GLY A 287 0.82 13.59 12.67
CA GLY A 287 -0.50 13.70 12.06
C GLY A 287 -0.63 13.02 10.70
N ALA A 288 0.46 12.78 9.97
CA ALA A 288 0.44 11.98 8.74
C ALA A 288 0.30 10.48 9.04
N LEU A 289 0.90 10.02 10.15
CA LEU A 289 0.83 8.61 10.59
C LEU A 289 -0.42 8.30 11.41
N ALA A 290 -0.97 9.32 12.08
CA ALA A 290 -2.10 9.24 12.97
C ALA A 290 -2.93 10.53 12.85
N PRO A 291 -3.81 10.69 11.86
CA PRO A 291 -4.58 11.91 11.63
C PRO A 291 -5.39 12.39 12.84
N LEU A 292 -5.89 11.48 13.68
CA LEU A 292 -6.57 11.86 14.92
C LEU A 292 -5.66 12.63 15.89
N TYR A 293 -4.34 12.53 15.76
CA TYR A 293 -3.40 13.35 16.53
C TYR A 293 -3.48 14.85 16.20
N LYS A 294 -4.02 15.22 15.03
CA LYS A 294 -4.26 16.63 14.65
C LYS A 294 -5.42 17.21 15.47
N ASP A 295 -6.35 16.38 15.95
CA ASP A 295 -7.50 16.83 16.75
C ASP A 295 -7.06 17.14 18.20
N PRO A 296 -7.32 18.37 18.70
CA PRO A 296 -7.01 18.76 20.07
C PRO A 296 -7.67 17.88 21.15
N HIS A 297 -8.83 17.27 20.85
CA HIS A 297 -9.51 16.36 21.78
C HIS A 297 -8.63 15.17 22.13
N TYR A 298 -8.03 14.53 21.12
CA TYR A 298 -7.12 13.40 21.33
C TYR A 298 -5.75 13.88 21.83
N ARG A 299 -5.15 14.86 21.15
CA ARG A 299 -3.77 15.30 21.42
C ARG A 299 -3.51 15.69 22.87
N LYS A 300 -4.46 16.35 23.53
CA LYS A 300 -4.33 16.80 24.92
C LYS A 300 -4.34 15.65 25.94
N GLN A 301 -4.87 14.50 25.56
CA GLN A 301 -5.07 13.35 26.44
C GLN A 301 -4.10 12.22 26.18
N ILE A 302 -3.28 12.32 25.11
CA ILE A 302 -2.28 11.30 24.79
C ILE A 302 -1.09 11.45 25.74
N PRO A 303 -0.85 10.48 26.64
CA PRO A 303 0.38 10.44 27.41
C PRO A 303 1.55 10.24 26.44
N GLU A 304 2.71 10.80 26.78
CA GLU A 304 3.92 10.65 25.98
C GLU A 304 4.54 9.24 26.19
N ASP A 305 3.79 8.21 25.82
CA ASP A 305 4.26 6.83 25.84
C ASP A 305 4.01 6.11 24.51
N LEU A 306 4.73 5.03 24.28
CA LEU A 306 4.67 4.27 23.04
C LEU A 306 3.32 3.58 22.85
N ALA A 307 2.71 3.06 23.92
CA ALA A 307 1.42 2.38 23.83
C ALA A 307 0.32 3.35 23.37
N ALA A 308 0.30 4.56 23.95
CA ALA A 308 -0.63 5.61 23.55
C ALA A 308 -0.44 6.02 22.07
N PHE A 309 0.80 6.24 21.63
CA PHE A 309 1.10 6.57 20.24
C PHE A 309 0.66 5.47 19.26
N LEU A 310 0.95 4.21 19.57
CA LEU A 310 0.54 3.09 18.73
C LEU A 310 -0.97 2.92 18.70
N THR A 311 -1.65 3.19 19.82
CA THR A 311 -3.12 3.13 19.89
C THR A 311 -3.76 4.21 19.04
N ILE A 312 -3.32 5.48 19.12
CA ILE A 312 -3.87 6.55 18.28
C ILE A 312 -3.60 6.30 16.79
N ALA A 313 -2.47 5.69 16.45
CA ALA A 313 -2.16 5.30 15.08
C ALA A 313 -3.10 4.17 14.58
N TRP A 314 -3.47 3.22 15.43
CA TRP A 314 -4.48 2.20 15.12
C TRP A 314 -5.87 2.83 14.99
N MET A 315 -6.29 3.63 15.98
CA MET A 315 -7.57 4.33 15.99
C MET A 315 -7.75 5.20 14.74
N SER A 316 -6.71 5.92 14.33
CA SER A 316 -6.76 6.77 13.14
C SER A 316 -7.06 5.95 11.87
N LYS A 317 -6.46 4.77 11.72
CA LYS A 317 -6.73 3.90 10.56
C LYS A 317 -8.15 3.34 10.60
N MET A 318 -8.60 2.90 11.77
CA MET A 318 -9.96 2.38 11.94
C MET A 318 -11.01 3.47 11.75
N HIS A 319 -10.77 4.67 12.28
CA HIS A 319 -11.65 5.84 12.09
C HIS A 319 -11.77 6.20 10.61
N HIS A 320 -10.64 6.25 9.89
CA HIS A 320 -10.63 6.54 8.46
C HIS A 320 -11.33 5.43 7.64
N ALA A 321 -11.05 4.18 7.94
CA ALA A 321 -11.72 3.04 7.30
C ALA A 321 -13.23 3.03 7.58
N LEU A 322 -13.65 3.40 8.80
CA LEU A 322 -15.06 3.54 9.17
C LEU A 322 -15.74 4.65 8.37
N ALA A 323 -15.07 5.78 8.21
CA ALA A 323 -15.59 6.90 7.41
C ALA A 323 -15.76 6.53 5.93
N LEU A 324 -14.78 5.83 5.35
CA LEU A 324 -14.84 5.34 3.97
C LEU A 324 -15.97 4.31 3.80
N GLN A 325 -16.14 3.40 4.75
CA GLN A 325 -17.16 2.34 4.68
C GLN A 325 -18.58 2.85 4.88
N ARG A 326 -18.75 4.00 5.53
CA ARG A 326 -20.04 4.69 5.72
C ARG A 326 -20.35 5.73 4.65
N GLY A 327 -19.51 5.87 3.65
CA GLY A 327 -19.78 6.72 2.50
C GLY A 327 -21.07 6.31 1.78
N PRO A 328 -21.50 7.08 0.76
CA PRO A 328 -22.69 6.76 -0.04
C PRO A 328 -22.66 5.35 -0.62
N GLU A 329 -21.49 4.87 -0.96
CA GLU A 329 -21.20 3.50 -1.33
C GLU A 329 -20.10 2.96 -0.41
N ALA A 330 -20.24 1.72 0.04
CA ALA A 330 -19.22 1.06 0.86
C ALA A 330 -17.92 0.98 0.05
N PHE A 331 -16.84 1.55 0.59
CA PHE A 331 -15.58 1.66 -0.14
C PHE A 331 -14.85 0.31 -0.28
N PHE A 332 -14.88 -0.51 0.78
CA PHE A 332 -14.22 -1.80 0.77
C PHE A 332 -15.17 -2.88 0.26
N ASP A 333 -14.78 -3.57 -0.82
CA ASP A 333 -15.52 -4.69 -1.41
C ASP A 333 -15.55 -5.89 -0.44
N ALA A 334 -14.50 -6.06 0.36
CA ALA A 334 -14.43 -7.05 1.43
C ALA A 334 -13.77 -6.47 2.68
N VAL A 335 -14.34 -6.77 3.85
CA VAL A 335 -13.79 -6.38 5.15
C VAL A 335 -13.59 -7.65 5.98
N LEU A 336 -12.37 -7.90 6.42
CA LEU A 336 -12.00 -9.08 7.21
C LEU A 336 -11.42 -8.69 8.55
N ARG A 337 -11.84 -9.41 9.60
CA ARG A 337 -11.19 -9.35 10.91
C ARG A 337 -10.25 -10.53 11.06
N TYR A 338 -9.04 -10.29 11.55
CA TYR A 338 -8.02 -11.34 11.70
C TYR A 338 -8.46 -12.50 12.59
N GLU A 339 -9.17 -12.20 13.68
CA GLU A 339 -9.69 -13.18 14.61
C GLU A 339 -10.68 -14.12 13.90
N ASP A 340 -11.56 -13.56 13.06
CA ASP A 340 -12.55 -14.33 12.29
C ASP A 340 -11.87 -15.17 11.21
N LEU A 341 -10.87 -14.62 10.52
CA LEU A 341 -10.03 -15.38 9.58
C LEU A 341 -9.34 -16.57 10.25
N ARG A 342 -8.85 -16.40 11.47
CA ARG A 342 -8.21 -17.49 12.24
C ARG A 342 -9.21 -18.52 12.74
N ALA A 343 -10.39 -18.08 13.18
CA ALA A 343 -11.44 -18.97 13.68
C ALA A 343 -12.13 -19.76 12.56
N SER A 344 -12.42 -19.06 11.43
CA SER A 344 -13.13 -19.66 10.29
C SER A 344 -12.21 -20.52 9.41
N GLY A 345 -10.91 -20.30 9.47
CA GLY A 345 -9.99 -21.01 8.61
C GLY A 345 -10.25 -20.71 7.13
N VAL A 346 -10.36 -21.76 6.32
CA VAL A 346 -10.61 -21.62 4.86
C VAL A 346 -12.06 -21.30 4.52
N SER A 347 -13.02 -21.47 5.45
CA SER A 347 -14.45 -21.31 5.14
C SER A 347 -14.88 -19.87 4.86
N ILE A 348 -14.11 -18.86 5.26
CA ILE A 348 -14.37 -17.46 4.93
C ILE A 348 -13.92 -17.10 3.50
N MET A 349 -13.03 -17.89 2.91
CA MET A 349 -12.39 -17.56 1.64
C MET A 349 -13.35 -17.54 0.43
N PRO A 350 -14.34 -18.45 0.29
CA PRO A 350 -15.27 -18.36 -0.85
C PRO A 350 -16.00 -17.04 -0.94
N GLY A 351 -16.53 -16.53 0.17
CA GLY A 351 -17.17 -15.22 0.22
C GLY A 351 -16.19 -14.06 -0.07
N THR A 352 -14.96 -14.18 0.45
CA THR A 352 -13.90 -13.19 0.20
C THR A 352 -13.52 -13.13 -1.28
N LEU A 353 -13.32 -14.29 -1.93
CA LEU A 353 -13.00 -14.35 -3.36
C LEU A 353 -14.12 -13.78 -4.22
N ALA A 354 -15.38 -14.14 -3.91
CA ALA A 354 -16.54 -13.62 -4.62
C ALA A 354 -16.67 -12.09 -4.51
N ALA A 355 -16.47 -11.53 -3.32
CA ALA A 355 -16.51 -10.08 -3.10
C ALA A 355 -15.38 -9.32 -3.83
N LEU A 356 -14.29 -9.99 -4.15
CA LEU A 356 -13.13 -9.42 -4.84
C LEU A 356 -13.14 -9.74 -6.35
N ASP A 357 -14.20 -10.32 -6.89
CA ASP A 357 -14.29 -10.80 -8.29
C ASP A 357 -13.13 -11.74 -8.68
N LEU A 358 -12.64 -12.53 -7.70
CA LEU A 358 -11.59 -13.52 -7.93
C LEU A 358 -12.19 -14.91 -8.23
N PRO A 359 -11.47 -15.75 -8.98
CA PRO A 359 -11.94 -17.12 -9.26
C PRO A 359 -12.17 -17.92 -7.98
N PRO A 360 -13.20 -18.80 -7.94
CA PRO A 360 -13.44 -19.66 -6.80
C PRO A 360 -12.31 -20.68 -6.64
N ALA A 361 -12.00 -21.02 -5.37
CA ALA A 361 -10.98 -22.01 -5.05
C ALA A 361 -11.50 -23.44 -5.29
N ASP A 362 -10.76 -24.24 -6.04
CA ASP A 362 -10.99 -25.67 -6.19
C ASP A 362 -10.56 -26.45 -4.92
N GLU A 363 -10.81 -27.78 -4.90
CA GLU A 363 -10.44 -28.64 -3.77
C GLU A 363 -8.92 -28.64 -3.48
N LEU A 364 -8.10 -28.57 -4.52
CA LEU A 364 -6.64 -28.52 -4.38
C LEU A 364 -6.18 -27.20 -3.76
N ALA A 365 -6.80 -26.10 -4.16
CA ALA A 365 -6.60 -24.78 -3.57
C ALA A 365 -7.02 -24.76 -2.10
N GLN A 366 -8.16 -25.34 -1.75
CA GLN A 366 -8.61 -25.46 -0.36
C GLN A 366 -7.61 -26.26 0.52
N ALA A 367 -7.07 -27.37 -0.03
CA ALA A 367 -6.03 -28.13 0.66
C ALA A 367 -4.72 -27.35 0.84
N ARG A 368 -4.34 -26.51 -0.14
CA ARG A 368 -3.17 -25.60 -0.01
C ARG A 368 -3.43 -24.55 1.08
N MET A 369 -4.56 -23.88 1.07
CA MET A 369 -4.94 -22.88 2.08
C MET A 369 -4.97 -23.46 3.50
N THR A 370 -5.50 -24.68 3.68
CA THR A 370 -5.50 -25.37 4.97
C THR A 370 -4.07 -25.59 5.50
N ARG A 371 -3.15 -26.00 4.64
CA ARG A 371 -1.73 -26.13 4.98
C ARG A 371 -1.09 -24.80 5.34
N THR A 372 -1.42 -23.73 4.62
CA THR A 372 -0.91 -22.37 4.90
C THR A 372 -1.40 -21.88 6.25
N LEU A 373 -2.65 -22.11 6.62
CA LEU A 373 -3.21 -21.74 7.93
C LEU A 373 -2.56 -22.50 9.10
N SER A 374 -2.13 -23.75 8.89
CA SER A 374 -1.47 -24.54 9.92
C SER A 374 -0.03 -24.11 10.20
N ARG A 375 0.59 -23.34 9.28
CA ARG A 375 1.96 -22.84 9.41
C ARG A 375 1.99 -21.44 9.99
N ASN A 376 3.09 -21.08 10.67
CA ASN A 376 3.31 -19.70 11.04
C ASN A 376 3.72 -18.90 9.80
N ALA A 377 2.85 -18.02 9.32
CA ALA A 377 3.07 -17.22 8.11
C ALA A 377 4.30 -16.28 8.18
N GLN A 378 4.87 -16.09 9.36
CA GLN A 378 6.05 -15.24 9.59
C GLN A 378 7.25 -16.04 10.09
N GLU A 379 7.19 -17.38 10.09
CA GLU A 379 8.30 -18.23 10.52
C GLU A 379 9.58 -17.91 9.76
N GLY A 380 10.69 -17.78 10.48
CA GLY A 380 11.99 -17.37 9.89
C GLY A 380 12.16 -15.89 9.62
N SER A 381 11.13 -15.03 9.78
CA SER A 381 11.25 -13.58 9.61
C SER A 381 11.55 -12.86 10.94
N VAL A 382 12.20 -11.69 10.85
CA VAL A 382 12.40 -10.76 12.00
C VAL A 382 11.06 -10.33 12.61
N LEU A 383 9.96 -10.53 11.90
CA LEU A 383 8.59 -10.12 12.27
C LEU A 383 7.77 -11.24 12.91
N ALA A 384 8.33 -12.47 13.05
CA ALA A 384 7.62 -13.59 13.64
C ALA A 384 7.17 -13.28 15.09
N SER A 385 5.93 -13.65 15.46
CA SER A 385 5.44 -13.53 16.83
C SER A 385 6.18 -14.52 17.74
N THR A 386 6.62 -14.06 18.90
CA THR A 386 7.38 -14.90 19.87
C THR A 386 6.52 -15.48 20.98
N GLY A 387 5.19 -15.34 20.91
CA GLY A 387 4.27 -15.79 21.97
C GLY A 387 4.36 -14.93 23.25
N GLY A 388 3.26 -14.81 23.98
CA GLY A 388 3.13 -13.98 25.17
C GLY A 388 2.97 -12.48 24.88
N SER A 389 2.36 -11.73 25.80
CA SER A 389 2.20 -10.28 25.68
C SER A 389 3.50 -9.57 25.98
N SER A 390 3.86 -8.58 25.13
CA SER A 390 5.01 -7.69 25.32
C SER A 390 4.66 -6.47 26.18
N MET A 391 3.37 -6.15 26.31
CA MET A 391 2.84 -5.09 27.15
C MET A 391 2.55 -5.58 28.57
N ASN A 392 2.82 -4.72 29.56
CA ASN A 392 2.37 -4.93 30.93
C ASN A 392 0.94 -4.42 31.13
N ALA A 393 0.35 -4.70 32.31
CA ALA A 393 -1.02 -4.30 32.63
C ALA A 393 -1.26 -2.77 32.55
N ALA A 394 -0.28 -1.94 32.92
CA ALA A 394 -0.39 -0.48 32.83
C ALA A 394 -0.45 -0.01 31.38
N GLN A 395 0.31 -0.63 30.49
CA GLN A 395 0.29 -0.34 29.05
C GLN A 395 -1.02 -0.77 28.40
N GLN A 396 -1.55 -1.95 28.78
CA GLN A 396 -2.89 -2.40 28.33
C GLN A 396 -3.98 -1.44 28.81
N ALA A 397 -3.92 -0.98 30.07
CA ALA A 397 -4.83 0.04 30.59
C ALA A 397 -4.71 1.37 29.83
N THR A 398 -3.50 1.73 29.36
CA THR A 398 -3.31 2.91 28.51
C THR A 398 -4.01 2.73 27.15
N VAL A 399 -3.89 1.55 26.53
CA VAL A 399 -4.63 1.24 25.28
C VAL A 399 -6.12 1.45 25.49
N GLN A 400 -6.69 0.87 26.55
CA GLN A 400 -8.14 1.01 26.84
C GLN A 400 -8.54 2.46 27.06
N ARG A 401 -7.82 3.21 27.89
CA ARG A 401 -8.10 4.65 28.10
C ARG A 401 -8.08 5.45 26.80
N MET A 402 -7.16 5.12 25.88
CA MET A 402 -7.10 5.78 24.58
C MET A 402 -8.31 5.44 23.70
N LEU A 403 -8.74 4.18 23.71
CA LEU A 403 -9.93 3.73 22.98
C LEU A 403 -11.19 4.41 23.52
N ASP A 404 -11.31 4.58 24.85
CA ASP A 404 -12.46 5.22 25.50
C ASP A 404 -12.66 6.70 25.09
N LEU A 405 -11.63 7.34 24.51
CA LEU A 405 -11.75 8.68 23.93
C LEU A 405 -12.56 8.71 22.63
N HIS A 406 -12.66 7.58 21.93
CA HIS A 406 -13.36 7.52 20.65
C HIS A 406 -14.80 7.04 20.84
N PRO A 407 -15.82 7.74 20.29
CA PRO A 407 -17.22 7.43 20.55
C PRO A 407 -17.64 6.03 20.08
N GLU A 408 -16.94 5.44 19.14
CA GLU A 408 -17.30 4.14 18.55
C GLU A 408 -16.22 3.05 18.72
N LEU A 409 -14.94 3.40 18.68
CA LEU A 409 -13.84 2.45 18.78
C LEU A 409 -13.46 2.07 20.22
N HIS A 410 -14.28 2.47 21.20
CA HIS A 410 -14.04 2.22 22.64
C HIS A 410 -14.01 0.73 23.01
N ARG A 411 -14.53 -0.15 22.15
CA ARG A 411 -14.50 -1.59 22.38
C ARG A 411 -13.33 -2.24 21.65
N THR A 412 -12.60 -3.10 22.34
CA THR A 412 -11.46 -3.86 21.77
C THR A 412 -11.91 -4.87 20.70
N ASP A 413 -13.17 -5.31 20.76
CA ASP A 413 -13.81 -6.23 19.81
C ASP A 413 -14.65 -5.52 18.75
N PHE A 414 -14.47 -4.21 18.56
CA PHE A 414 -15.20 -3.42 17.56
C PHE A 414 -15.17 -4.08 16.19
N GLN A 415 -16.31 -4.16 15.54
CA GLN A 415 -16.45 -4.63 14.17
C GLN A 415 -16.80 -3.49 13.23
N LEU A 416 -16.00 -3.38 12.15
CA LEU A 416 -16.25 -2.43 11.08
C LEU A 416 -17.52 -2.85 10.31
N PRO A 417 -18.40 -1.92 9.89
CA PRO A 417 -19.54 -2.26 9.04
C PRO A 417 -19.09 -3.02 7.79
N GLY A 418 -19.86 -4.05 7.42
CA GLY A 418 -19.50 -4.93 6.30
C GLY A 418 -18.44 -5.99 6.61
N THR A 419 -17.99 -6.11 7.90
CA THR A 419 -17.11 -7.22 8.29
C THR A 419 -17.80 -8.55 7.96
N MET A 420 -17.10 -9.37 7.16
CA MET A 420 -17.61 -10.67 6.74
C MET A 420 -17.75 -11.58 7.97
N ALA A 421 -18.99 -11.90 8.29
CA ALA A 421 -19.31 -12.84 9.35
C ALA A 421 -19.13 -14.28 8.86
N LEU A 422 -18.85 -15.20 9.80
CA LEU A 422 -19.04 -16.62 9.56
C LEU A 422 -20.47 -16.84 9.06
N GLY A 423 -20.63 -17.35 7.84
CA GLY A 423 -21.92 -17.82 7.39
C GLY A 423 -22.41 -18.88 8.39
N VAL A 424 -23.43 -18.55 9.16
CA VAL A 424 -24.24 -19.54 9.84
C VAL A 424 -24.94 -20.30 8.72
N GLN A 425 -24.40 -21.45 8.33
CA GLN A 425 -25.09 -22.42 7.48
C GLN A 425 -26.20 -23.08 8.28
#